data_014ad78fefe7cd111408eb226e1fbd97
#
_entry.id   014ad78fefe7cd111408eb226e1fbd97
#
_cell.length_a   1.000
_cell.length_b   1.000
_cell.length_c   1.000
_cell.angle_alpha   90.00
_cell.angle_beta   90.00
_cell.angle_gamma   90.00
#
_symmetry.space_group_name_H-M   'P 1'
#
loop_
_entity.id
_entity.type
_entity.pdbx_description
1 polymer ?
#
loop_
_entity_poly.entity_id
_entity_poly.type
_entity_poly.pdbx_seq_one_letter_code
_entity_poly.pdbx_strand_id
1 'polypeptide(L)'
;ENLVKECSKINPNISIKSNNKKLDQSSDIKNFDLIFDCSDNPETKYTINLLSHLNKKTLISGSAVQMEGQLAIWKSGLNTDYPCYECVFPKTKEVAPITNCREAGIMGPITGLIGSMQVNEGIKEIALTTYDSRAGYLFLYDGLAQSLDKIKLIKNRKCPVCSI
;
A
#
# COMPACT_ATOMS: atom_id res chain seq x y z
N GLU A 1 -21.37 0.68 1.49
CA GLU A 1 -22.48 -0.29 1.70
C GLU A 1 -22.60 -1.31 0.57
N ASN A 2 -22.58 -0.91 -0.71
CA ASN A 2 -22.68 -1.83 -1.84
C ASN A 2 -21.54 -2.86 -1.87
N LEU A 3 -20.29 -2.44 -1.63
CA LEU A 3 -19.14 -3.32 -1.62
C LEU A 3 -19.27 -4.42 -0.56
N VAL A 4 -19.74 -4.07 0.65
CA VAL A 4 -19.98 -5.05 1.73
C VAL A 4 -20.99 -6.11 1.29
N LYS A 5 -22.09 -5.70 0.65
CA LYS A 5 -23.11 -6.63 0.14
C LYS A 5 -22.53 -7.60 -0.91
N GLU A 6 -21.75 -7.10 -1.86
CA GLU A 6 -21.15 -7.95 -2.90
C GLU A 6 -20.13 -8.92 -2.30
N CYS A 7 -19.26 -8.47 -1.42
CA CYS A 7 -18.32 -9.36 -0.74
C CYS A 7 -19.02 -10.44 0.11
N SER A 8 -20.11 -10.08 0.82
CA SER A 8 -20.88 -11.03 1.63
C SER A 8 -21.62 -12.08 0.78
N LYS A 9 -21.96 -11.78 -0.48
CA LYS A 9 -22.49 -12.78 -1.41
C LYS A 9 -21.43 -13.82 -1.81
N ILE A 10 -20.17 -13.37 -1.95
CA ILE A 10 -19.06 -14.25 -2.32
C ILE A 10 -18.69 -15.17 -1.16
N ASN A 11 -18.56 -14.60 0.04
CA ASN A 11 -18.26 -15.37 1.24
C ASN A 11 -19.08 -14.86 2.45
N PRO A 12 -20.17 -15.55 2.81
CA PRO A 12 -21.02 -15.14 3.93
C PRO A 12 -20.40 -15.41 5.32
N ASN A 13 -19.32 -16.18 5.39
CA ASN A 13 -18.70 -16.58 6.67
C ASN A 13 -17.68 -15.57 7.20
N ILE A 14 -17.41 -14.47 6.48
CA ILE A 14 -16.49 -13.42 6.93
C ILE A 14 -17.25 -12.21 7.45
N SER A 15 -16.70 -11.57 8.50
CA SER A 15 -17.25 -10.32 9.02
C SER A 15 -16.65 -9.14 8.27
N ILE A 16 -17.47 -8.38 7.55
CA ILE A 16 -17.07 -7.21 6.78
C ILE A 16 -17.70 -5.96 7.39
N LYS A 17 -16.88 -4.98 7.74
CA LYS A 17 -17.34 -3.70 8.27
C LYS A 17 -16.92 -2.57 7.33
N SER A 18 -17.84 -1.70 6.99
CA SER A 18 -17.54 -0.46 6.27
C SER A 18 -17.45 0.72 7.23
N ASN A 19 -16.52 1.62 6.97
CA ASN A 19 -16.41 2.88 7.69
C ASN A 19 -16.37 4.01 6.66
N ASN A 20 -17.42 4.84 6.62
CA ASN A 20 -17.52 5.96 5.68
C ASN A 20 -16.93 7.24 6.28
N LYS A 21 -15.72 7.15 6.83
CA LYS A 21 -14.96 8.29 7.36
C LYS A 21 -13.68 8.46 6.57
N LYS A 22 -13.26 9.70 6.35
CA LYS A 22 -11.94 9.99 5.80
C LYS A 22 -10.88 9.51 6.80
N LEU A 23 -9.86 8.81 6.30
CA LEU A 23 -8.69 8.45 7.10
C LEU A 23 -7.90 9.73 7.41
N ASP A 24 -7.58 9.92 8.69
CA ASP A 24 -6.74 11.00 9.19
C ASP A 24 -5.79 10.48 10.29
N GLN A 25 -4.97 11.36 10.86
CA GLN A 25 -3.98 10.98 11.88
C GLN A 25 -4.60 10.51 13.21
N SER A 26 -5.89 10.79 13.45
CA SER A 26 -6.63 10.33 14.64
C SER A 26 -7.26 8.95 14.44
N SER A 27 -7.17 8.39 13.24
CA SER A 27 -7.78 7.10 12.90
C SER A 27 -7.10 5.96 13.65
N ASP A 28 -7.90 5.16 14.35
CA ASP A 28 -7.38 4.00 15.11
C ASP A 28 -7.24 2.79 14.20
N ILE A 29 -6.01 2.32 14.04
CA ILE A 29 -5.66 1.11 13.28
C ILE A 29 -5.02 0.01 14.13
N LYS A 30 -5.01 0.16 15.47
CA LYS A 30 -4.29 -0.75 16.38
C LYS A 30 -4.81 -2.19 16.32
N ASN A 31 -6.11 -2.36 16.12
CA ASN A 31 -6.77 -3.66 16.15
C ASN A 31 -6.71 -4.43 14.82
N PHE A 32 -5.99 -3.92 13.83
CA PHE A 32 -5.79 -4.62 12.56
C PHE A 32 -4.41 -5.29 12.53
N ASP A 33 -4.32 -6.49 11.99
CA ASP A 33 -3.06 -7.23 11.84
C ASP A 33 -2.27 -6.74 10.64
N LEU A 34 -2.96 -6.32 9.59
CA LEU A 34 -2.42 -5.91 8.31
C LEU A 34 -3.23 -4.76 7.72
N ILE A 35 -2.57 -3.87 7.00
CA ILE A 35 -3.19 -2.73 6.33
C ILE A 35 -2.95 -2.83 4.84
N PHE A 36 -4.01 -2.69 4.04
CA PHE A 36 -3.93 -2.51 2.60
C PHE A 36 -4.20 -1.04 2.25
N ASP A 37 -3.28 -0.43 1.51
CA ASP A 37 -3.50 0.88 0.91
C ASP A 37 -3.84 0.70 -0.57
N CYS A 38 -5.08 1.03 -0.90
CA CYS A 38 -5.61 1.04 -2.27
C CYS A 38 -6.06 2.47 -2.66
N SER A 39 -5.51 3.49 -2.01
CA SER A 39 -5.89 4.88 -2.26
C SER A 39 -5.23 5.42 -3.53
N ASP A 40 -5.90 6.40 -4.14
CA ASP A 40 -5.48 7.07 -5.38
C ASP A 40 -4.90 8.48 -5.15
N ASN A 41 -4.68 8.86 -3.89
CA ASN A 41 -4.19 10.20 -3.57
C ASN A 41 -2.99 10.17 -2.60
N PRO A 42 -2.02 11.07 -2.79
CA PRO A 42 -0.80 11.10 -1.99
C PRO A 42 -1.04 11.40 -0.50
N GLU A 43 -2.01 12.25 -0.18
CA GLU A 43 -2.31 12.64 1.22
C GLU A 43 -2.67 11.41 2.06
N THR A 44 -3.55 10.55 1.53
CA THR A 44 -3.93 9.29 2.19
C THR A 44 -2.73 8.35 2.32
N LYS A 45 -1.89 8.24 1.28
CA LYS A 45 -0.70 7.39 1.31
C LYS A 45 0.29 7.82 2.40
N TYR A 46 0.53 9.11 2.55
CA TYR A 46 1.38 9.63 3.64
C TYR A 46 0.75 9.39 5.03
N THR A 47 -0.55 9.60 5.15
CA THR A 47 -1.26 9.40 6.41
C THR A 47 -1.22 7.94 6.84
N ILE A 48 -1.54 6.99 5.94
CA ILE A 48 -1.53 5.57 6.28
C ILE A 48 -0.11 5.05 6.53
N ASN A 49 0.89 5.57 5.83
CA ASN A 49 2.31 5.27 6.08
C ASN A 49 2.71 5.66 7.52
N LEU A 50 2.38 6.89 7.94
CA LEU A 50 2.65 7.36 9.29
C LEU A 50 1.95 6.50 10.34
N LEU A 51 0.65 6.27 10.18
CA LEU A 51 -0.14 5.45 11.10
C LEU A 51 0.40 4.02 11.20
N SER A 52 0.73 3.39 10.08
CA SER A 52 1.26 2.03 10.04
C SER A 52 2.62 1.94 10.74
N HIS A 53 3.49 2.93 10.52
CA HIS A 53 4.79 3.01 11.20
C HIS A 53 4.62 3.13 12.72
N LEU A 54 3.83 4.11 13.19
CA LEU A 54 3.63 4.37 14.63
C LEU A 54 2.94 3.20 15.35
N ASN A 55 2.02 2.51 14.68
CA ASN A 55 1.30 1.38 15.26
C ASN A 55 1.98 0.02 14.98
N LYS A 56 3.19 0.02 14.41
CA LYS A 56 3.97 -1.19 14.10
C LYS A 56 3.15 -2.20 13.28
N LYS A 57 2.50 -1.73 12.21
CA LYS A 57 1.71 -2.56 11.31
C LYS A 57 2.41 -2.73 9.95
N THR A 58 2.28 -3.92 9.39
CA THR A 58 2.65 -4.13 7.99
C THR A 58 1.64 -3.38 7.10
N LEU A 59 2.16 -2.57 6.19
CA LEU A 59 1.37 -1.87 5.18
C LEU A 59 1.72 -2.43 3.80
N ILE A 60 0.72 -2.89 3.06
CA ILE A 60 0.86 -3.32 1.67
C ILE A 60 0.19 -2.28 0.79
N SER A 61 0.98 -1.52 0.05
CA SER A 61 0.53 -0.41 -0.78
C SER A 61 0.53 -0.79 -2.25
N GLY A 62 -0.61 -0.60 -2.91
CA GLY A 62 -0.77 -0.76 -4.36
C GLY A 62 -1.12 0.58 -5.02
N SER A 63 -0.66 0.76 -6.24
CA SER A 63 -1.03 1.89 -7.08
C SER A 63 -1.08 1.43 -8.53
N ALA A 64 -1.96 2.04 -9.32
CA ALA A 64 -2.00 1.81 -10.74
C ALA A 64 -2.33 3.13 -11.45
N VAL A 65 -1.72 3.36 -12.61
CA VAL A 65 -1.97 4.50 -13.49
C VAL A 65 -1.76 4.06 -14.94
N GLN A 66 -2.67 4.40 -15.81
CA GLN A 66 -2.64 3.96 -17.21
C GLN A 66 -2.48 2.43 -17.32
N MET A 67 -1.38 1.95 -17.87
CA MET A 67 -1.01 0.54 -17.98
C MET A 67 0.12 0.13 -17.04
N GLU A 68 0.45 0.94 -16.06
CA GLU A 68 1.51 0.70 -15.08
C GLU A 68 0.93 0.41 -13.70
N GLY A 69 1.60 -0.46 -12.95
CA GLY A 69 1.23 -0.82 -11.59
C GLY A 69 2.42 -0.83 -10.64
N GLN A 70 2.17 -0.55 -9.37
CA GLN A 70 3.18 -0.56 -8.32
C GLN A 70 2.69 -1.34 -7.11
N LEU A 71 3.59 -2.09 -6.49
CA LEU A 71 3.35 -2.79 -5.23
C LEU A 71 4.55 -2.63 -4.31
N ALA A 72 4.32 -2.31 -3.05
CA ALA A 72 5.36 -2.31 -2.03
C ALA A 72 4.82 -2.77 -0.68
N ILE A 73 5.69 -3.42 0.11
CA ILE A 73 5.42 -3.83 1.49
C ILE A 73 6.30 -2.99 2.42
N TRP A 74 5.66 -2.26 3.32
CA TRP A 74 6.30 -1.35 4.25
C TRP A 74 6.23 -1.92 5.67
N LYS A 75 7.39 -2.09 6.31
CA LYS A 75 7.54 -2.65 7.66
C LYS A 75 8.43 -1.79 8.57
N SER A 76 8.57 -0.52 8.26
CA SER A 76 9.48 0.39 8.98
C SER A 76 9.19 0.54 10.47
N GLY A 77 7.94 0.31 10.90
CA GLY A 77 7.57 0.29 12.32
C GLY A 77 7.91 -1.02 13.04
N LEU A 78 8.12 -2.10 12.31
CA LEU A 78 8.44 -3.42 12.83
C LEU A 78 9.95 -3.69 12.82
N ASN A 79 10.66 -3.14 11.85
CA ASN A 79 12.11 -3.26 11.71
C ASN A 79 12.69 -1.94 11.19
N THR A 80 13.62 -1.40 11.93
CA THR A 80 14.25 -0.10 11.66
C THR A 80 15.11 -0.07 10.40
N ASP A 81 15.51 -1.23 9.86
CA ASP A 81 16.31 -1.30 8.63
C ASP A 81 15.46 -1.10 7.37
N TYR A 82 14.15 -1.30 7.46
CA TYR A 82 13.27 -1.12 6.32
C TYR A 82 12.91 0.36 6.08
N PRO A 83 12.89 0.79 4.80
CA PRO A 83 12.37 2.10 4.44
C PRO A 83 10.85 2.15 4.66
N CYS A 84 10.32 3.35 4.87
CA CYS A 84 8.89 3.62 4.77
C CYS A 84 8.54 4.28 3.42
N TYR A 85 7.26 4.48 3.15
CA TYR A 85 6.80 5.13 1.92
C TYR A 85 7.47 6.50 1.70
N GLU A 86 7.59 7.32 2.75
CA GLU A 86 8.18 8.67 2.66
C GLU A 86 9.71 8.67 2.48
N CYS A 87 10.40 7.54 2.70
CA CYS A 87 11.80 7.39 2.32
C CYS A 87 11.99 7.42 0.79
N VAL A 88 11.03 6.86 0.07
CA VAL A 88 11.08 6.66 -1.39
C VAL A 88 10.36 7.79 -2.12
N PHE A 89 9.25 8.23 -1.56
CA PHE A 89 8.40 9.30 -2.11
C PHE A 89 8.34 10.45 -1.09
N PRO A 90 9.39 11.28 -0.96
CA PRO A 90 9.42 12.36 0.01
C PRO A 90 8.38 13.43 -0.33
N LYS A 91 7.77 14.03 0.72
CA LYS A 91 6.91 15.20 0.54
C LYS A 91 7.76 16.38 0.07
N THR A 92 7.64 16.72 -1.20
CA THR A 92 8.26 17.91 -1.75
C THR A 92 7.26 19.06 -1.79
N LYS A 93 7.71 20.29 -1.55
CA LYS A 93 6.88 21.48 -1.73
C LYS A 93 6.60 21.74 -3.22
N GLU A 94 7.48 21.31 -4.07
CA GLU A 94 7.33 21.29 -5.52
C GLU A 94 6.76 19.93 -5.92
N VAL A 95 5.46 19.83 -5.92
CA VAL A 95 4.78 18.69 -6.54
C VAL A 95 4.97 18.88 -8.04
N ALA A 96 5.92 18.16 -8.65
CA ALA A 96 5.78 17.87 -10.07
C ALA A 96 4.35 17.31 -10.24
N PRO A 97 3.60 17.70 -11.28
CA PRO A 97 2.25 17.23 -11.47
C PRO A 97 2.31 15.71 -11.53
N ILE A 98 2.05 15.08 -10.39
CA ILE A 98 1.76 13.65 -10.37
C ILE A 98 0.50 13.58 -11.20
N THR A 99 0.62 13.02 -12.40
CA THR A 99 -0.53 12.75 -13.27
C THR A 99 -1.52 11.99 -12.42
N ASN A 100 -2.54 12.69 -11.94
CA ASN A 100 -3.55 12.07 -11.09
C ASN A 100 -4.19 10.94 -11.89
N CYS A 101 -4.42 9.81 -11.27
CA CYS A 101 -5.15 8.69 -11.89
C CYS A 101 -6.46 9.14 -12.54
N ARG A 102 -7.05 10.23 -12.04
CA ARG A 102 -8.26 10.87 -12.60
C ARG A 102 -8.04 11.53 -13.95
N GLU A 103 -6.86 12.06 -14.21
CA GLU A 103 -6.52 12.75 -15.46
C GLU A 103 -5.89 11.80 -16.47
N ALA A 104 -5.05 10.89 -16.01
CA ALA A 104 -4.34 9.92 -16.85
C ALA A 104 -5.19 8.72 -17.26
N GLY A 105 -6.26 8.44 -16.49
CA GLY A 105 -7.02 7.22 -16.62
C GLY A 105 -6.30 5.99 -16.05
N ILE A 106 -7.02 4.86 -16.03
CA ILE A 106 -6.51 3.61 -15.48
C ILE A 106 -7.14 2.42 -16.18
N MET A 107 -6.35 1.41 -16.48
CA MET A 107 -6.85 0.18 -17.07
C MET A 107 -7.31 -0.78 -15.97
N GLY A 108 -8.60 -1.22 -16.04
CA GLY A 108 -9.17 -2.15 -15.07
C GLY A 108 -8.35 -3.42 -14.85
N PRO A 109 -7.80 -4.09 -15.87
CA PRO A 109 -6.92 -5.23 -15.70
C PRO A 109 -5.69 -4.96 -14.83
N ILE A 110 -5.09 -3.77 -14.90
CA ILE A 110 -3.92 -3.41 -14.08
C ILE A 110 -4.31 -3.27 -12.60
N THR A 111 -5.45 -2.62 -12.31
CA THR A 111 -5.95 -2.54 -10.92
C THR A 111 -6.26 -3.92 -10.35
N GLY A 112 -6.87 -4.81 -11.17
CA GLY A 112 -7.15 -6.19 -10.78
C GLY A 112 -5.87 -6.98 -10.48
N LEU A 113 -4.84 -6.84 -11.33
CA LEU A 113 -3.55 -7.49 -11.14
C LEU A 113 -2.87 -7.01 -9.84
N ILE A 114 -2.74 -5.70 -9.67
CA ILE A 114 -2.09 -5.13 -8.47
C ILE A 114 -2.86 -5.48 -7.20
N GLY A 115 -4.20 -5.41 -7.22
CA GLY A 115 -5.02 -5.82 -6.09
C GLY A 115 -4.84 -7.29 -5.73
N SER A 116 -4.77 -8.18 -6.72
CA SER A 116 -4.49 -9.61 -6.50
C SER A 116 -3.09 -9.84 -5.93
N MET A 117 -2.10 -9.09 -6.40
CA MET A 117 -0.75 -9.14 -5.85
C MET A 117 -0.70 -8.66 -4.38
N GLN A 118 -1.41 -7.58 -4.04
CA GLN A 118 -1.53 -7.11 -2.66
C GLN A 118 -2.13 -8.20 -1.75
N VAL A 119 -3.24 -8.82 -2.15
CA VAL A 119 -3.90 -9.88 -1.38
C VAL A 119 -2.98 -11.08 -1.21
N ASN A 120 -2.28 -11.50 -2.27
CA ASN A 120 -1.34 -12.61 -2.21
C ASN A 120 -0.20 -12.35 -1.20
N GLU A 121 0.37 -11.13 -1.17
CA GLU A 121 1.37 -10.76 -0.16
C GLU A 121 0.75 -10.74 1.26
N GLY A 122 -0.46 -10.21 1.41
CA GLY A 122 -1.16 -10.20 2.70
C GLY A 122 -1.44 -11.58 3.26
N ILE A 123 -1.84 -12.53 2.43
CA ILE A 123 -2.05 -13.93 2.83
C ILE A 123 -0.73 -14.53 3.31
N LYS A 124 0.38 -14.31 2.60
CA LYS A 124 1.71 -14.79 3.01
C LYS A 124 2.15 -14.22 4.34
N GLU A 125 1.94 -12.90 4.54
CA GLU A 125 2.29 -12.20 5.79
C GLU A 125 1.53 -12.74 7.02
N ILE A 126 0.30 -13.18 6.83
CA ILE A 126 -0.55 -13.70 7.91
C ILE A 126 -0.39 -15.21 8.10
N ALA A 127 -0.32 -15.97 7.01
CA ALA A 127 -0.42 -17.42 7.05
C ALA A 127 0.92 -18.14 7.14
N LEU A 128 2.03 -17.52 6.72
CA LEU A 128 3.31 -18.19 6.62
C LEU A 128 4.26 -17.68 7.72
N THR A 129 4.53 -18.50 8.72
CA THR A 129 5.42 -18.18 9.85
C THR A 129 6.89 -17.99 9.45
N THR A 130 7.30 -18.57 8.32
CA THR A 130 8.69 -18.52 7.81
C THR A 130 8.81 -17.69 6.53
N TYR A 131 7.82 -16.84 6.24
CA TYR A 131 7.82 -16.03 5.03
C TYR A 131 8.95 -14.98 5.06
N ASP A 132 9.86 -15.08 4.09
CA ASP A 132 10.82 -14.02 3.82
C ASP A 132 10.10 -12.84 3.15
N SER A 133 9.78 -11.86 3.97
CA SER A 133 9.02 -10.69 3.53
C SER A 133 9.72 -9.96 2.39
N ARG A 134 8.95 -9.58 1.39
CA ARG A 134 9.43 -8.73 0.29
C ARG A 134 9.51 -7.24 0.67
N ALA A 135 9.46 -6.91 1.96
CA ALA A 135 9.70 -5.56 2.45
C ALA A 135 11.08 -5.04 2.01
N GLY A 136 11.16 -3.75 1.74
CA GLY A 136 12.39 -3.13 1.21
C GLY A 136 12.55 -3.25 -0.31
N TYR A 137 11.51 -3.69 -1.02
CA TYR A 137 11.46 -3.68 -2.47
C TYR A 137 10.20 -2.98 -2.99
N LEU A 138 10.35 -2.30 -4.13
CA LEU A 138 9.27 -1.81 -4.95
C LEU A 138 9.15 -2.71 -6.19
N PHE A 139 7.96 -3.17 -6.47
CA PHE A 139 7.63 -3.93 -7.67
C PHE A 139 6.91 -2.99 -8.63
N LEU A 140 7.43 -2.88 -9.84
CA LEU A 140 6.86 -2.08 -10.92
C LEU A 140 6.40 -3.03 -12.02
N TYR A 141 5.12 -2.97 -12.34
CA TYR A 141 4.54 -3.71 -13.45
C TYR A 141 4.31 -2.78 -14.65
N ASP A 142 4.89 -3.15 -15.78
CA ASP A 142 4.63 -2.53 -17.08
C ASP A 142 3.65 -3.40 -17.86
N GLY A 143 2.42 -2.91 -18.05
CA GLY A 143 1.38 -3.64 -18.77
C GLY A 143 1.57 -3.68 -20.27
N LEU A 144 2.40 -2.80 -20.85
CA LEU A 144 2.72 -2.83 -22.28
C LEU A 144 3.78 -3.89 -22.57
N ALA A 145 4.86 -3.89 -21.79
CA ALA A 145 5.94 -4.88 -21.93
C ALA A 145 5.62 -6.21 -21.23
N GLN A 146 4.57 -6.27 -20.40
CA GLN A 146 4.23 -7.41 -19.56
C GLN A 146 5.39 -7.85 -18.66
N SER A 147 6.15 -6.88 -18.15
CA SER A 147 7.29 -7.12 -17.27
C SER A 147 6.99 -6.71 -15.83
N LEU A 148 7.67 -7.35 -14.89
CA LEU A 148 7.64 -7.02 -13.47
C LEU A 148 9.05 -6.80 -12.97
N ASP A 149 9.39 -5.55 -12.71
CA ASP A 149 10.67 -5.17 -12.17
C ASP A 149 10.67 -5.15 -10.65
N LYS A 150 11.77 -5.58 -10.04
CA LYS A 150 11.99 -5.59 -8.60
C LYS A 150 13.14 -4.65 -8.25
N ILE A 151 12.82 -3.53 -7.62
CA ILE A 151 13.78 -2.48 -7.27
C ILE A 151 14.03 -2.52 -5.76
N LYS A 152 15.29 -2.68 -5.33
CA LYS A 152 15.67 -2.59 -3.93
C LYS A 152 15.58 -1.15 -3.45
N LEU A 153 14.86 -0.94 -2.35
CA LEU A 153 14.67 0.36 -1.73
C LEU A 153 15.74 0.65 -0.68
N ILE A 154 16.16 1.90 -0.60
CA ILE A 154 17.15 2.36 0.38
C ILE A 154 16.44 3.24 1.41
N LYS A 155 16.70 2.98 2.70
CA LYS A 155 16.20 3.80 3.78
C LYS A 155 16.88 5.18 3.76
N ASN A 156 16.05 6.22 3.80
CA ASN A 156 16.54 7.59 4.00
C ASN A 156 16.80 7.81 5.50
N ARG A 157 18.06 7.99 5.88
CA ARG A 157 18.47 8.22 7.29
C ARG A 157 17.97 9.56 7.85
N LYS A 158 17.45 10.45 7.02
CA LYS A 158 16.85 11.74 7.40
C LYS A 158 15.33 11.75 7.19
N CYS A 159 14.71 10.59 7.06
CA CYS A 159 13.25 10.50 6.85
C CYS A 159 12.50 11.04 8.07
N PRO A 160 11.57 11.97 7.91
CA PRO A 160 10.84 12.55 9.03
C PRO A 160 9.90 11.57 9.74
N VAL A 161 9.58 10.43 9.12
CA VAL A 161 8.69 9.42 9.67
C VAL A 161 9.44 8.29 10.39
N CYS A 162 10.46 7.71 9.77
CA CYS A 162 11.03 6.45 10.26
C CYS A 162 12.50 6.55 10.68
N SER A 163 13.06 7.77 10.77
CA SER A 163 14.44 7.99 11.26
C SER A 163 14.47 8.57 12.66
N ILE A 164 13.34 8.56 13.35
CA ILE A 164 13.18 8.98 14.75
C ILE A 164 13.49 7.80 15.67
#